data_a4183fe3eb7836d12b6c3fc4ebe45b57
#
_entry.id   a4183fe3eb7836d12b6c3fc4ebe45b57
#
_cell.length_a   1.000
_cell.length_b   1.000
_cell.length_c   1.000
_cell.angle_alpha   90.00
_cell.angle_beta   90.00
_cell.angle_gamma   90.00
#
_symmetry.space_group_name_H-M   'P 1'
#
loop_
_entity.id
_entity.type
_entity.pdbx_description
1 polymer ?
#
loop_
_entity_poly.entity_id
_entity_poly.type
_entity_poly.pdbx_seq_one_letter_code
_entity_poly.pdbx_strand_id
1 'polypeptide(L)'
;MMSKMKKIVIILIGIISALSCVQSNDSKMDMNNEVIEAMKSRRAIRKYKPEIVDSKVLEKIIECGVNAPSALNKQSWEIRVVNNPEILEKIKDALVASNPESNPEEVRDCFRQARTVLFIANDTTFSFSQIDCGIFAQNIMLSAYSLGVGSVCLGRPIPFMKNCQEVLSMLDFSENYKPVICVGLGYPDEAPTPKGRDFSKVRYIE
;
A
#
# COMPACT_ATOMS: atom_id res chain seq x y z
N MET A 1 -42.23 62.55 2.92
CA MET A 1 -42.84 61.20 2.77
C MET A 1 -41.98 60.23 1.94
N MET A 2 -41.23 60.67 0.95
CA MET A 2 -40.35 59.83 0.07
C MET A 2 -39.12 59.25 0.76
N SER A 3 -38.58 59.85 1.83
CA SER A 3 -37.37 59.37 2.51
C SER A 3 -37.58 58.08 3.33
N LYS A 4 -38.76 57.86 3.91
CA LYS A 4 -39.08 56.66 4.70
C LYS A 4 -39.34 55.43 3.81
N MET A 5 -39.92 55.62 2.64
CA MET A 5 -40.14 54.51 1.69
C MET A 5 -38.83 53.94 1.11
N LYS A 6 -37.82 54.80 0.81
CA LYS A 6 -36.52 54.34 0.30
C LYS A 6 -35.76 53.48 1.32
N LYS A 7 -35.85 53.77 2.60
CA LYS A 7 -35.22 52.96 3.66
C LYS A 7 -35.87 51.58 3.84
N ILE A 8 -37.19 51.47 3.67
CA ILE A 8 -37.92 50.21 3.81
C ILE A 8 -37.61 49.28 2.61
N VAL A 9 -37.48 49.83 1.38
CA VAL A 9 -37.12 49.04 0.19
C VAL A 9 -35.69 48.50 0.27
N ILE A 10 -34.73 49.25 0.82
CA ILE A 10 -33.33 48.80 1.01
C ILE A 10 -33.26 47.69 2.07
N ILE A 11 -34.07 47.73 3.13
CA ILE A 11 -34.10 46.69 4.18
C ILE A 11 -34.76 45.42 3.65
N LEU A 12 -35.79 45.48 2.81
CA LEU A 12 -36.42 44.33 2.18
C LEU A 12 -35.49 43.63 1.16
N ILE A 13 -34.67 44.38 0.39
CA ILE A 13 -33.69 43.82 -0.54
C ILE A 13 -32.54 43.14 0.22
N GLY A 14 -32.13 43.66 1.37
CA GLY A 14 -31.11 43.08 2.23
C GLY A 14 -31.55 41.74 2.88
N ILE A 15 -32.84 41.55 3.14
CA ILE A 15 -33.38 40.33 3.73
C ILE A 15 -33.56 39.23 2.67
N ILE A 16 -33.87 39.59 1.41
CA ILE A 16 -34.02 38.62 0.32
C ILE A 16 -32.65 38.05 -0.13
N SER A 17 -31.56 38.82 -0.01
CA SER A 17 -30.21 38.33 -0.30
C SER A 17 -29.61 37.42 0.80
N ALA A 18 -30.15 37.44 2.02
CA ALA A 18 -29.68 36.57 3.11
C ALA A 18 -30.38 35.20 3.14
N LEU A 19 -31.45 34.99 2.37
CA LEU A 19 -32.17 33.70 2.29
C LEU A 19 -31.72 32.80 1.12
N SER A 20 -30.71 33.22 0.34
CA SER A 20 -30.27 32.48 -0.87
C SER A 20 -29.04 31.60 -0.66
N CYS A 21 -28.64 31.26 0.55
CA CYS A 21 -27.50 30.37 0.79
C CYS A 21 -27.73 29.33 1.91
N VAL A 22 -28.91 28.69 1.87
CA VAL A 22 -29.00 27.32 2.39
C VAL A 22 -29.22 26.45 1.15
N GLN A 23 -28.20 26.34 0.30
CA GLN A 23 -28.07 25.18 -0.54
C GLN A 23 -27.88 24.01 0.42
N SER A 24 -28.93 23.22 0.62
CA SER A 24 -28.83 21.87 1.09
C SER A 24 -27.83 21.16 0.16
N ASN A 25 -26.59 21.01 0.62
CA ASN A 25 -25.60 20.20 -0.03
C ASN A 25 -26.01 18.73 0.20
N ASP A 26 -27.13 18.31 -0.40
CA ASP A 26 -27.42 16.92 -0.71
C ASP A 26 -26.44 16.50 -1.82
N SER A 27 -25.13 16.60 -1.53
CA SER A 27 -24.15 15.89 -2.30
C SER A 27 -24.45 14.42 -2.09
N LYS A 28 -25.19 13.80 -3.01
CA LYS A 28 -25.26 12.34 -3.09
C LYS A 28 -23.83 11.86 -2.96
N MET A 29 -23.54 11.14 -1.86
CA MET A 29 -22.23 10.55 -1.62
C MET A 29 -21.84 9.79 -2.88
N ASP A 30 -20.74 10.21 -3.54
CA ASP A 30 -20.24 9.46 -4.69
C ASP A 30 -19.68 8.13 -4.19
N MET A 31 -20.44 7.08 -4.44
CA MET A 31 -20.10 5.71 -4.04
C MET A 31 -18.96 5.11 -4.89
N ASN A 32 -18.49 5.81 -5.93
CA ASN A 32 -17.46 5.35 -6.86
C ASN A 32 -16.37 6.41 -7.06
N ASN A 33 -15.69 6.78 -5.97
CA ASN A 33 -14.54 7.67 -6.04
C ASN A 33 -13.23 6.92 -6.39
N GLU A 34 -12.17 7.67 -6.67
CA GLU A 34 -10.86 7.15 -7.08
C GLU A 34 -10.28 6.13 -6.09
N VAL A 35 -10.50 6.31 -4.78
CA VAL A 35 -10.00 5.39 -3.75
C VAL A 35 -10.71 4.03 -3.85
N ILE A 36 -12.03 4.03 -4.00
CA ILE A 36 -12.83 2.81 -4.16
C ILE A 36 -12.45 2.10 -5.45
N GLU A 37 -12.25 2.85 -6.54
CA GLU A 37 -11.81 2.28 -7.81
C GLU A 37 -10.41 1.67 -7.71
N ALA A 38 -9.46 2.32 -7.03
CA ALA A 38 -8.13 1.75 -6.79
C ALA A 38 -8.21 0.42 -6.01
N MET A 39 -9.04 0.37 -4.97
CA MET A 39 -9.24 -0.85 -4.17
C MET A 39 -9.83 -1.99 -5.01
N LYS A 40 -10.81 -1.71 -5.88
CA LYS A 40 -11.47 -2.70 -6.73
C LYS A 40 -10.61 -3.12 -7.93
N SER A 41 -9.84 -2.20 -8.50
CA SER A 41 -9.15 -2.38 -9.78
C SER A 41 -7.70 -2.86 -9.64
N ARG A 42 -7.04 -2.60 -8.49
CA ARG A 42 -5.68 -3.09 -8.25
C ARG A 42 -5.60 -4.62 -8.40
N ARG A 43 -4.56 -5.07 -9.10
CA ARG A 43 -4.23 -6.51 -9.26
C ARG A 43 -2.82 -6.80 -8.76
N ALA A 44 -2.57 -8.05 -8.41
CA ALA A 44 -1.22 -8.53 -8.13
C ALA A 44 -0.47 -8.69 -9.45
N ILE A 45 0.58 -7.89 -9.65
CA ILE A 45 1.46 -7.90 -10.83
C ILE A 45 2.69 -8.73 -10.52
N ARG A 46 3.06 -9.65 -11.41
CA ARG A 46 4.18 -10.59 -11.26
C ARG A 46 5.16 -10.56 -12.43
N LYS A 47 4.82 -9.80 -13.48
CA LYS A 47 5.71 -9.52 -14.62
C LYS A 47 5.89 -8.01 -14.71
N TYR A 48 7.12 -7.60 -14.86
CA TYR A 48 7.49 -6.19 -14.80
C TYR A 48 8.43 -5.84 -15.94
N LYS A 49 8.34 -4.60 -16.40
CA LYS A 49 9.29 -4.01 -17.33
C LYS A 49 10.69 -3.97 -16.70
N PRO A 50 11.77 -3.84 -17.51
CA PRO A 50 13.14 -3.82 -17.00
C PRO A 50 13.47 -2.65 -16.06
N GLU A 51 12.74 -1.54 -16.19
CA GLU A 51 13.00 -0.31 -15.45
C GLU A 51 12.75 -0.47 -13.96
N ILE A 52 13.63 0.10 -13.13
CA ILE A 52 13.44 0.24 -11.68
C ILE A 52 12.41 1.33 -11.40
N VAL A 53 11.76 1.26 -10.26
CA VAL A 53 10.83 2.31 -9.83
C VAL A 53 11.61 3.60 -9.56
N ASP A 54 11.14 4.72 -10.13
CA ASP A 54 11.72 6.04 -9.89
C ASP A 54 11.77 6.35 -8.39
N SER A 55 12.88 6.95 -7.94
CA SER A 55 13.11 7.18 -6.51
C SER A 55 12.07 8.09 -5.87
N LYS A 56 11.61 9.16 -6.58
CA LYS A 56 10.58 10.06 -6.05
C LYS A 56 9.21 9.39 -5.98
N VAL A 57 8.90 8.52 -6.95
CA VAL A 57 7.68 7.71 -6.93
C VAL A 57 7.74 6.73 -5.77
N LEU A 58 8.89 6.08 -5.56
CA LEU A 58 9.10 5.14 -4.46
C LEU A 58 9.00 5.82 -3.09
N GLU A 59 9.61 7.00 -2.92
CA GLU A 59 9.49 7.82 -1.71
C GLU A 59 8.03 8.14 -1.40
N LYS A 60 7.23 8.52 -2.42
CA LYS A 60 5.81 8.80 -2.24
C LYS A 60 5.00 7.56 -1.84
N ILE A 61 5.32 6.40 -2.42
CA ILE A 61 4.71 5.12 -2.04
C ILE A 61 5.03 4.79 -0.57
N ILE A 62 6.30 4.96 -0.15
CA ILE A 62 6.72 4.73 1.23
C ILE A 62 6.02 5.69 2.20
N GLU A 63 5.95 6.98 1.86
CA GLU A 63 5.20 7.98 2.63
C GLU A 63 3.76 7.55 2.90
N CYS A 64 3.06 7.05 1.87
CA CYS A 64 1.71 6.50 2.04
C CYS A 64 1.70 5.26 2.95
N GLY A 65 2.72 4.42 2.85
CA GLY A 65 2.88 3.25 3.72
C GLY A 65 2.97 3.63 5.20
N VAL A 66 3.88 4.55 5.55
CA VAL A 66 4.10 4.97 6.96
C VAL A 66 2.92 5.74 7.54
N ASN A 67 2.01 6.25 6.71
CA ASN A 67 0.73 6.82 7.14
C ASN A 67 -0.35 5.77 7.43
N ALA A 68 -0.03 4.47 7.36
CA ALA A 68 -0.95 3.42 7.76
C ALA A 68 -1.26 3.51 9.26
N PRO A 69 -2.51 3.23 9.67
CA PRO A 69 -2.81 3.14 11.09
C PRO A 69 -2.09 1.93 11.71
N SER A 70 -1.73 2.06 12.98
CA SER A 70 -1.14 0.98 13.78
C SER A 70 -1.71 0.96 15.18
N ALA A 71 -1.74 -0.20 15.80
CA ALA A 71 -2.28 -0.35 17.15
C ALA A 71 -1.49 0.53 18.13
N LEU A 72 -2.21 1.38 18.88
CA LEU A 72 -1.66 2.37 19.80
C LEU A 72 -0.66 3.35 19.14
N ASN A 73 -0.72 3.50 17.82
CA ASN A 73 0.26 4.26 17.03
C ASN A 73 1.71 3.82 17.27
N LYS A 74 1.92 2.54 17.54
CA LYS A 74 3.26 1.99 17.82
C LYS A 74 4.15 1.89 16.58
N GLN A 75 3.54 1.89 15.39
CA GLN A 75 4.28 1.78 14.12
C GLN A 75 5.27 0.61 14.18
N SER A 76 4.78 -0.56 14.62
CA SER A 76 5.55 -1.74 15.01
C SER A 76 6.11 -2.52 13.80
N TRP A 77 6.64 -1.79 12.83
CA TRP A 77 7.29 -2.29 11.61
C TRP A 77 8.66 -1.68 11.40
N GLU A 78 9.53 -2.43 10.80
CA GLU A 78 10.74 -1.93 10.14
C GLU A 78 10.71 -2.32 8.67
N ILE A 79 11.21 -1.41 7.82
CA ILE A 79 11.16 -1.59 6.37
C ILE A 79 12.57 -1.48 5.81
N ARG A 80 12.93 -2.42 4.93
CA ARG A 80 14.14 -2.32 4.10
C ARG A 80 13.72 -2.32 2.64
N VAL A 81 14.19 -1.34 1.90
CA VAL A 81 13.86 -1.15 0.49
C VAL A 81 15.08 -1.51 -0.34
N VAL A 82 14.95 -2.53 -1.16
CA VAL A 82 15.96 -2.92 -2.14
C VAL A 82 15.49 -2.47 -3.51
N ASN A 83 16.02 -1.34 -3.98
CA ASN A 83 15.79 -0.75 -5.31
C ASN A 83 17.07 -0.80 -6.17
N ASN A 84 17.88 -1.82 -5.96
CA ASN A 84 19.11 -2.08 -6.69
C ASN A 84 19.09 -3.51 -7.20
N PRO A 85 19.10 -3.74 -8.53
CA PRO A 85 19.06 -5.07 -9.12
C PRO A 85 20.22 -5.98 -8.71
N GLU A 86 21.43 -5.42 -8.55
CA GLU A 86 22.62 -6.21 -8.16
C GLU A 86 22.50 -6.72 -6.72
N ILE A 87 21.98 -5.89 -5.81
CA ILE A 87 21.72 -6.30 -4.42
C ILE A 87 20.63 -7.34 -4.38
N LEU A 88 19.58 -7.19 -5.19
CA LEU A 88 18.50 -8.17 -5.26
C LEU A 88 18.98 -9.53 -5.80
N GLU A 89 19.89 -9.55 -6.79
CA GLU A 89 20.50 -10.81 -7.27
C GLU A 89 21.37 -11.45 -6.20
N LYS A 90 22.19 -10.68 -5.47
CA LYS A 90 22.96 -11.21 -4.33
C LYS A 90 22.06 -11.85 -3.26
N ILE A 91 20.92 -11.21 -2.96
CA ILE A 91 19.94 -11.77 -2.03
C ILE A 91 19.41 -13.11 -2.57
N LYS A 92 19.05 -13.20 -3.86
CA LYS A 92 18.57 -14.45 -4.47
C LYS A 92 19.61 -15.54 -4.44
N ASP A 93 20.89 -15.23 -4.73
CA ASP A 93 21.99 -16.19 -4.67
C ASP A 93 22.20 -16.72 -3.26
N ALA A 94 22.19 -15.84 -2.26
CA ALA A 94 22.32 -16.24 -0.85
C ALA A 94 21.13 -17.09 -0.40
N LEU A 95 19.90 -16.78 -0.84
CA LEU A 95 18.72 -17.62 -0.53
C LEU A 95 18.85 -19.01 -1.15
N VAL A 96 19.29 -19.12 -2.41
CA VAL A 96 19.52 -20.43 -3.05
C VAL A 96 20.57 -21.22 -2.29
N ALA A 97 21.71 -20.63 -1.96
CA ALA A 97 22.77 -21.28 -1.23
C ALA A 97 22.34 -21.77 0.16
N SER A 98 21.46 -21.03 0.83
CA SER A 98 20.98 -21.36 2.19
C SER A 98 19.78 -22.33 2.20
N ASN A 99 19.25 -22.71 1.04
CA ASN A 99 18.11 -23.62 0.91
C ASN A 99 18.39 -24.76 -0.10
N PRO A 100 19.43 -25.59 0.15
CA PRO A 100 19.89 -26.59 -0.83
C PRO A 100 18.86 -27.69 -1.12
N GLU A 101 17.90 -27.93 -0.20
CA GLU A 101 16.83 -28.91 -0.37
C GLU A 101 15.67 -28.38 -1.23
N SER A 102 15.67 -27.10 -1.56
CA SER A 102 14.63 -26.46 -2.37
C SER A 102 15.03 -26.38 -3.83
N ASN A 103 14.05 -26.35 -4.74
CA ASN A 103 14.33 -26.10 -6.16
C ASN A 103 14.91 -24.68 -6.31
N PRO A 104 16.14 -24.54 -6.86
CA PRO A 104 16.79 -23.23 -6.99
C PRO A 104 15.99 -22.21 -7.80
N GLU A 105 15.29 -22.66 -8.87
CA GLU A 105 14.47 -21.78 -9.69
C GLU A 105 13.27 -21.22 -8.90
N GLU A 106 12.65 -22.07 -8.06
CA GLU A 106 11.56 -21.64 -7.19
C GLU A 106 12.01 -20.65 -6.11
N VAL A 107 13.21 -20.84 -5.57
CA VAL A 107 13.80 -19.90 -4.60
C VAL A 107 14.06 -18.56 -5.30
N ARG A 108 14.68 -18.57 -6.47
CA ARG A 108 14.92 -17.35 -7.26
C ARG A 108 13.64 -16.61 -7.63
N ASP A 109 12.58 -17.35 -8.03
CA ASP A 109 11.29 -16.76 -8.42
C ASP A 109 10.43 -16.34 -7.23
N CYS A 110 10.92 -16.46 -5.99
CA CYS A 110 10.12 -16.08 -4.82
C CYS A 110 9.72 -14.59 -4.81
N PHE A 111 10.49 -13.74 -5.51
CA PHE A 111 10.21 -12.30 -5.68
C PHE A 111 9.43 -11.96 -6.95
N ARG A 112 9.02 -12.95 -7.77
CA ARG A 112 8.17 -12.75 -8.97
C ARG A 112 8.71 -11.69 -9.92
N GLN A 113 10.00 -11.69 -10.21
CA GLN A 113 10.66 -10.76 -11.14
C GLN A 113 10.51 -9.26 -10.75
N ALA A 114 10.10 -8.97 -9.51
CA ALA A 114 10.01 -7.61 -9.03
C ALA A 114 11.37 -6.89 -9.15
N ARG A 115 11.34 -5.62 -9.55
CA ARG A 115 12.55 -4.78 -9.72
C ARG A 115 12.94 -4.06 -8.44
N THR A 116 11.95 -3.86 -7.58
CA THR A 116 12.09 -3.27 -6.25
C THR A 116 11.39 -4.18 -5.27
N VAL A 117 12.02 -4.47 -4.13
CA VAL A 117 11.41 -5.29 -3.08
C VAL A 117 11.48 -4.53 -1.76
N LEU A 118 10.33 -4.41 -1.11
CA LEU A 118 10.21 -3.97 0.27
C LEU A 118 10.18 -5.19 1.16
N PHE A 119 11.12 -5.30 2.08
CA PHE A 119 11.13 -6.29 3.14
C PHE A 119 10.54 -5.65 4.40
N ILE A 120 9.46 -6.20 4.88
CA ILE A 120 8.71 -5.69 6.02
C ILE A 120 8.90 -6.64 7.18
N ALA A 121 9.44 -6.14 8.28
CA ALA A 121 9.65 -6.89 9.51
C ALA A 121 8.72 -6.36 10.61
N ASN A 122 8.20 -7.27 11.42
CA ASN A 122 7.35 -6.95 12.56
C ASN A 122 8.11 -7.04 13.89
N ASP A 123 7.75 -6.19 14.84
CA ASP A 123 8.18 -6.31 16.22
C ASP A 123 7.57 -7.58 16.86
N THR A 124 8.39 -8.58 17.17
CA THR A 124 7.95 -9.86 17.74
C THR A 124 7.50 -9.75 19.19
N THR A 125 7.77 -8.62 19.86
CA THR A 125 7.36 -8.37 21.25
C THR A 125 5.94 -7.78 21.35
N PHE A 126 5.36 -7.36 20.21
CA PHE A 126 4.04 -6.72 20.16
C PHE A 126 3.04 -7.56 19.35
N SER A 127 1.98 -7.99 20.00
CA SER A 127 1.01 -8.95 19.44
C SER A 127 0.26 -8.46 18.19
N PHE A 128 0.08 -7.15 18.01
CA PHE A 128 -0.61 -6.58 16.85
C PHE A 128 0.32 -6.25 15.68
N SER A 129 1.63 -6.41 15.85
CA SER A 129 2.62 -5.97 14.85
C SER A 129 2.46 -6.61 13.46
N GLN A 130 2.03 -7.88 13.37
CA GLN A 130 1.78 -8.51 12.09
C GLN A 130 0.56 -7.91 11.37
N ILE A 131 -0.47 -7.50 12.12
CA ILE A 131 -1.64 -6.82 11.57
C ILE A 131 -1.20 -5.44 11.06
N ASP A 132 -0.43 -4.69 11.85
CA ASP A 132 0.11 -3.39 11.49
C ASP A 132 0.92 -3.49 10.17
N CYS A 133 1.80 -4.50 10.05
CA CYS A 133 2.56 -4.76 8.81
C CYS A 133 1.65 -5.05 7.60
N GLY A 134 0.55 -5.78 7.81
CA GLY A 134 -0.43 -6.04 6.75
C GLY A 134 -1.13 -4.78 6.26
N ILE A 135 -1.51 -3.89 7.19
CA ILE A 135 -2.15 -2.60 6.88
C ILE A 135 -1.14 -1.69 6.15
N PHE A 136 0.12 -1.63 6.62
CA PHE A 136 1.21 -0.94 5.96
C PHE A 136 1.37 -1.43 4.51
N ALA A 137 1.49 -2.74 4.31
CA ALA A 137 1.65 -3.35 2.99
C ALA A 137 0.46 -3.02 2.06
N GLN A 138 -0.76 -2.94 2.57
CA GLN A 138 -1.93 -2.56 1.77
C GLN A 138 -1.85 -1.10 1.31
N ASN A 139 -1.43 -0.16 2.18
CA ASN A 139 -1.22 1.24 1.79
C ASN A 139 -0.16 1.36 0.70
N ILE A 140 0.98 0.65 0.82
CA ILE A 140 2.01 0.56 -0.23
C ILE A 140 1.41 0.11 -1.56
N MET A 141 0.61 -0.95 -1.56
CA MET A 141 0.07 -1.52 -2.79
C MET A 141 -0.98 -0.61 -3.45
N LEU A 142 -1.79 0.10 -2.67
CA LEU A 142 -2.79 1.04 -3.21
C LEU A 142 -2.13 2.30 -3.76
N SER A 143 -1.17 2.88 -3.04
CA SER A 143 -0.42 4.05 -3.51
C SER A 143 0.42 3.72 -4.74
N ALA A 144 1.04 2.54 -4.79
CA ALA A 144 1.74 2.07 -5.99
C ALA A 144 0.79 2.04 -7.20
N TYR A 145 -0.39 1.44 -7.04
CA TYR A 145 -1.39 1.37 -8.11
C TYR A 145 -1.82 2.75 -8.61
N SER A 146 -2.10 3.70 -7.69
CA SER A 146 -2.49 5.07 -8.06
C SER A 146 -1.40 5.85 -8.79
N LEU A 147 -0.14 5.44 -8.63
CA LEU A 147 1.03 6.04 -9.29
C LEU A 147 1.50 5.22 -10.52
N GLY A 148 0.69 4.28 -11.02
CA GLY A 148 1.00 3.46 -12.18
C GLY A 148 2.07 2.39 -11.93
N VAL A 149 2.40 2.09 -10.68
CA VAL A 149 3.34 1.05 -10.28
C VAL A 149 2.59 -0.23 -9.93
N GLY A 150 2.98 -1.34 -10.55
CA GLY A 150 2.48 -2.66 -10.23
C GLY A 150 3.05 -3.18 -8.91
N SER A 151 2.25 -3.95 -8.19
CA SER A 151 2.67 -4.50 -6.92
C SER A 151 2.16 -5.93 -6.68
N VAL A 152 2.89 -6.68 -5.87
CA VAL A 152 2.45 -7.99 -5.36
C VAL A 152 2.89 -8.19 -3.92
N CYS A 153 1.98 -8.70 -3.10
CA CYS A 153 2.28 -9.15 -1.75
C CYS A 153 2.93 -10.55 -1.80
N LEU A 154 4.08 -10.72 -1.16
CA LEU A 154 4.96 -11.88 -1.26
C LEU A 154 5.21 -12.49 0.12
N GLY A 155 4.54 -13.61 0.42
CA GLY A 155 4.84 -14.43 1.59
C GLY A 155 5.92 -15.49 1.33
N ARG A 156 6.11 -15.90 0.05
CA ARG A 156 7.03 -16.99 -0.32
C ARG A 156 8.52 -16.75 0.04
N PRO A 157 9.06 -15.51 0.01
CA PRO A 157 10.43 -15.27 0.45
C PRO A 157 10.68 -15.61 1.93
N ILE A 158 9.68 -15.45 2.78
CA ILE A 158 9.83 -15.51 4.25
C ILE A 158 10.37 -16.86 4.75
N PRO A 159 9.83 -18.03 4.34
CA PRO A 159 10.40 -19.33 4.71
C PRO A 159 11.87 -19.48 4.30
N PHE A 160 12.24 -19.02 3.10
CA PHE A 160 13.62 -19.11 2.61
C PHE A 160 14.60 -18.22 3.37
N MET A 161 14.12 -17.07 3.89
CA MET A 161 14.93 -16.13 4.66
C MET A 161 15.21 -16.60 6.09
N LYS A 162 14.39 -17.47 6.68
CA LYS A 162 14.48 -17.85 8.10
C LYS A 162 15.86 -18.35 8.51
N ASN A 163 16.52 -19.11 7.64
CA ASN A 163 17.82 -19.73 7.89
C ASN A 163 18.97 -19.08 7.08
N CYS A 164 18.68 -17.99 6.38
CA CYS A 164 19.69 -17.30 5.57
C CYS A 164 20.27 -16.12 6.35
N GLN A 165 21.27 -16.41 7.21
CA GLN A 165 21.90 -15.39 8.03
C GLN A 165 22.55 -14.26 7.20
N GLU A 166 23.05 -14.58 6.01
CA GLU A 166 23.63 -13.58 5.09
C GLU A 166 22.59 -12.53 4.69
N VAL A 167 21.39 -12.95 4.24
CA VAL A 167 20.31 -12.02 3.88
C VAL A 167 19.80 -11.26 5.09
N LEU A 168 19.65 -11.93 6.25
CA LEU A 168 19.22 -11.25 7.47
C LEU A 168 20.22 -10.16 7.89
N SER A 169 21.53 -10.44 7.77
CA SER A 169 22.58 -9.45 8.05
C SER A 169 22.61 -8.30 7.05
N MET A 170 22.37 -8.58 5.75
CA MET A 170 22.25 -7.52 4.73
C MET A 170 21.08 -6.58 5.01
N LEU A 171 19.97 -7.11 5.49
CA LEU A 171 18.77 -6.34 5.78
C LEU A 171 18.87 -5.59 7.11
N ASP A 172 19.71 -6.03 8.03
CA ASP A 172 20.04 -5.36 9.29
C ASP A 172 18.80 -4.84 10.05
N PHE A 173 17.85 -5.73 10.31
CA PHE A 173 16.71 -5.43 11.17
C PHE A 173 17.12 -5.43 12.65
N SER A 174 16.46 -4.59 13.47
CA SER A 174 16.67 -4.58 14.91
C SER A 174 16.38 -5.95 15.54
N GLU A 175 16.98 -6.25 16.70
CA GLU A 175 16.99 -7.57 17.35
C GLU A 175 15.60 -8.23 17.46
N ASN A 176 14.57 -7.46 17.79
CA ASN A 176 13.20 -7.96 17.97
C ASN A 176 12.37 -7.97 16.70
N TYR A 177 12.96 -7.54 15.56
CA TYR A 177 12.23 -7.47 14.30
C TYR A 177 12.54 -8.66 13.41
N LYS A 178 11.49 -9.29 12.89
CA LYS A 178 11.63 -10.43 11.97
C LYS A 178 10.82 -10.20 10.69
N PRO A 179 11.39 -10.50 9.51
CA PRO A 179 10.65 -10.41 8.25
C PRO A 179 9.35 -11.20 8.30
N VAL A 180 8.23 -10.57 7.96
CA VAL A 180 6.90 -11.18 7.98
C VAL A 180 6.26 -11.22 6.61
N ILE A 181 6.56 -10.26 5.75
CA ILE A 181 6.01 -10.14 4.41
C ILE A 181 6.94 -9.30 3.53
N CYS A 182 6.93 -9.54 2.22
CA CYS A 182 7.56 -8.64 1.27
C CYS A 182 6.52 -8.06 0.32
N VAL A 183 6.82 -6.90 -0.27
CA VAL A 183 6.06 -6.33 -1.37
C VAL A 183 7.00 -6.13 -2.56
N GLY A 184 6.70 -6.81 -3.66
CA GLY A 184 7.38 -6.59 -4.93
C GLY A 184 6.73 -5.43 -5.68
N LEU A 185 7.55 -4.56 -6.26
CA LEU A 185 7.15 -3.39 -7.04
C LEU A 185 7.87 -3.36 -8.38
N GLY A 186 7.27 -2.70 -9.37
CA GLY A 186 7.83 -2.42 -10.68
C GLY A 186 6.78 -1.90 -11.65
N TYR A 187 7.19 -1.40 -12.80
CA TYR A 187 6.24 -1.00 -13.85
C TYR A 187 5.62 -2.26 -14.48
N PRO A 188 4.26 -2.34 -14.57
CA PRO A 188 3.58 -3.54 -15.04
C PRO A 188 3.93 -3.92 -16.48
N ASP A 189 4.18 -5.21 -16.73
CA ASP A 189 4.29 -5.83 -18.07
C ASP A 189 3.24 -6.95 -18.25
N GLU A 190 2.14 -6.85 -17.52
CA GLU A 190 0.98 -7.72 -17.64
C GLU A 190 -0.29 -6.98 -17.18
N ALA A 191 -1.45 -7.44 -17.65
CA ALA A 191 -2.77 -6.94 -17.24
C ALA A 191 -3.65 -8.12 -16.79
N PRO A 192 -3.52 -8.60 -15.55
CA PRO A 192 -4.27 -9.75 -15.06
C PRO A 192 -5.77 -9.48 -14.99
N THR A 193 -6.58 -10.44 -15.44
CA THR A 193 -8.04 -10.38 -15.32
C THR A 193 -8.49 -10.43 -13.86
N PRO A 194 -9.58 -9.72 -13.51
CA PRO A 194 -10.19 -9.80 -12.19
C PRO A 194 -10.67 -11.22 -11.89
N LYS A 195 -10.38 -11.70 -10.67
CA LYS A 195 -10.97 -12.94 -10.14
C LYS A 195 -12.19 -12.61 -9.30
N GLY A 196 -13.19 -13.47 -9.31
CA GLY A 196 -14.37 -13.35 -8.47
C GLY A 196 -14.02 -13.22 -6.97
N ARG A 197 -14.92 -12.62 -6.22
CA ARG A 197 -14.86 -12.52 -4.76
C ARG A 197 -16.03 -13.26 -4.15
N ASP A 198 -15.76 -13.97 -3.07
CA ASP A 198 -16.75 -14.75 -2.35
C ASP A 198 -17.41 -13.89 -1.27
N PHE A 199 -18.62 -13.43 -1.55
CA PHE A 199 -19.42 -12.64 -0.61
C PHE A 199 -20.23 -13.52 0.36
N SER A 200 -20.26 -14.84 0.17
CA SER A 200 -20.99 -15.75 1.07
C SER A 200 -20.44 -15.79 2.50
N LYS A 201 -19.19 -15.32 2.66
CA LYS A 201 -18.51 -15.21 3.96
C LYS A 201 -18.87 -13.93 4.73
N VAL A 202 -19.68 -13.04 4.14
CA VAL A 202 -20.14 -11.80 4.79
C VAL A 202 -21.56 -12.05 5.29
N ARG A 203 -21.77 -11.84 6.59
CA ARG A 203 -23.10 -11.94 7.22
C ARG A 203 -23.38 -10.67 8.00
N TYR A 204 -24.54 -10.07 7.77
CA TYR A 204 -25.07 -8.97 8.58
C TYR A 204 -25.78 -9.57 9.80
N ILE A 205 -25.50 -9.05 10.96
CA ILE A 205 -26.19 -9.37 12.22
C ILE A 205 -27.05 -8.15 12.54
N GLU A 206 -28.34 -8.31 12.49
CA GLU A 206 -29.36 -7.28 12.72
C GLU A 206 -30.03 -7.50 14.09
#